data_5414180dba28acb1bae749165965c31c
#
_entry.id   5414180dba28acb1bae749165965c31c
#
_cell.length_a   1.000
_cell.length_b   1.000
_cell.length_c   1.000
_cell.angle_alpha   90.00
_cell.angle_beta   90.00
_cell.angle_gamma   90.00
#
_symmetry.space_group_name_H-M   'P 1'
#
loop_
_entity.id
_entity.type
_entity.pdbx_description
1 polymer ?
#
loop_
_entity_poly.entity_id
_entity_poly.type
_entity_poly.pdbx_seq_one_letter_code
_entity_poly.pdbx_strand_id
1 'polypeptide(L)'
;MYHLLSAFIALNKRLVYAQSMLDEKDFQRKADAAFDDLKRRLLTLGDEHGFDVEGESGKLEVIFEEPEEAKFVVSPNTPVREIWISALSTSFKLGWSDSKNAFVSEKTGENLLEVMSRVVSQQLGQQVHL
;
A
#
# COMPACT_ATOMS: atom_id res chain seq x y z
N MET A 1 37.52 -17.45 1.09
CA MET A 1 36.43 -18.36 0.73
C MET A 1 35.07 -17.85 1.20
N TYR A 2 34.91 -17.53 2.48
CA TYR A 2 33.64 -16.99 3.01
C TYR A 2 33.27 -15.63 2.44
N HIS A 3 34.24 -14.76 2.17
CA HIS A 3 33.97 -13.43 1.61
C HIS A 3 33.42 -13.49 0.19
N LEU A 4 33.91 -14.40 -0.62
CA LEU A 4 33.43 -14.61 -1.99
C LEU A 4 32.01 -15.13 -1.98
N LEU A 5 31.69 -16.04 -1.07
CA LEU A 5 30.35 -16.60 -0.93
C LEU A 5 29.36 -15.54 -0.48
N SER A 6 29.73 -14.71 0.50
CA SER A 6 28.90 -13.60 0.97
C SER A 6 28.63 -12.57 -0.12
N ALA A 7 29.66 -12.22 -0.92
CA ALA A 7 29.49 -11.31 -2.05
C ALA A 7 28.57 -11.89 -3.12
N PHE A 8 28.70 -13.17 -3.40
CA PHE A 8 27.85 -13.88 -4.37
C PHE A 8 26.40 -13.91 -3.92
N ILE A 9 26.14 -14.19 -2.65
CA ILE A 9 24.79 -14.21 -2.07
C ILE A 9 24.16 -12.81 -2.12
N ALA A 10 24.90 -11.77 -1.79
CA ALA A 10 24.42 -10.39 -1.86
C ALA A 10 24.09 -9.98 -3.29
N LEU A 11 24.92 -10.38 -4.25
CA LEU A 11 24.68 -10.10 -5.66
C LEU A 11 23.45 -10.85 -6.17
N ASN A 12 23.28 -12.10 -5.78
CA ASN A 12 22.11 -12.88 -6.15
C ASN A 12 20.82 -12.30 -5.57
N LYS A 13 20.85 -11.81 -4.34
CA LYS A 13 19.69 -11.15 -3.74
C LYS A 13 19.29 -9.90 -4.54
N ARG A 14 20.25 -9.12 -4.99
CA ARG A 14 19.98 -7.94 -5.83
C ARG A 14 19.41 -8.34 -7.18
N LEU A 15 19.96 -9.37 -7.80
CA LEU A 15 19.47 -9.86 -9.09
C LEU A 15 18.04 -10.41 -8.97
N VAL A 16 17.78 -11.21 -7.94
CA VAL A 16 16.45 -11.75 -7.68
C VAL A 16 15.46 -10.62 -7.38
N TYR A 17 15.85 -9.65 -6.58
CA TYR A 17 15.02 -8.49 -6.29
C TYR A 17 14.70 -7.69 -7.56
N ALA A 18 15.71 -7.42 -8.39
CA ALA A 18 15.52 -6.71 -9.65
C ALA A 18 14.65 -7.50 -10.63
N GLN A 19 14.78 -8.83 -10.66
CA GLN A 19 13.96 -9.69 -11.52
C GLN A 19 12.52 -9.82 -11.03
N SER A 20 12.28 -9.72 -9.72
CA SER A 20 10.93 -9.74 -9.16
C SER A 20 10.26 -8.38 -9.24
N MET A 21 11.02 -7.34 -9.54
CA MET A 21 10.48 -6.00 -9.71
C MET A 21 9.60 -5.96 -10.96
N LEU A 22 8.36 -5.52 -10.79
CA LEU A 22 7.42 -5.42 -11.89
C LEU A 22 7.89 -4.38 -12.92
N ASP A 23 7.64 -4.65 -14.20
CA ASP A 23 7.78 -3.60 -15.19
C ASP A 23 6.66 -2.57 -15.01
N GLU A 24 6.77 -1.43 -15.70
CA GLU A 24 5.83 -0.33 -15.53
C GLU A 24 4.40 -0.70 -15.85
N LYS A 25 4.17 -1.45 -16.93
CA LYS A 25 2.82 -1.85 -17.34
C LYS A 25 2.20 -2.85 -16.36
N ASP A 26 2.98 -3.81 -15.91
CA ASP A 26 2.51 -4.79 -14.93
C ASP A 26 2.23 -4.12 -13.59
N PHE A 27 3.09 -3.19 -13.18
CA PHE A 27 2.86 -2.41 -11.97
C PHE A 27 1.55 -1.61 -12.08
N GLN A 28 1.35 -0.88 -13.16
CA GLN A 28 0.14 -0.07 -13.34
C GLN A 28 -1.12 -0.92 -13.30
N ARG A 29 -1.11 -2.07 -14.00
CA ARG A 29 -2.25 -2.98 -14.00
C ARG A 29 -2.56 -3.50 -12.60
N LYS A 30 -1.54 -3.93 -11.87
CA LYS A 30 -1.72 -4.44 -10.49
C LYS A 30 -2.12 -3.33 -9.52
N ALA A 31 -1.54 -2.15 -9.66
CA ALA A 31 -1.89 -1.00 -8.84
C ALA A 31 -3.33 -0.55 -9.11
N ASP A 32 -3.74 -0.47 -10.37
CA ASP A 32 -5.11 -0.09 -10.72
C ASP A 32 -6.13 -1.08 -10.13
N ALA A 33 -5.86 -2.37 -10.23
CA ALA A 33 -6.72 -3.40 -9.65
C ALA A 33 -6.80 -3.28 -8.14
N ALA A 34 -5.66 -3.05 -7.48
CA ALA A 34 -5.61 -2.87 -6.03
C ALA A 34 -6.37 -1.61 -5.59
N PHE A 35 -6.23 -0.52 -6.33
CA PHE A 35 -6.91 0.74 -6.04
C PHE A 35 -8.42 0.64 -6.25
N ASP A 36 -8.86 -0.02 -7.31
CA ASP A 36 -10.30 -0.23 -7.56
C ASP A 36 -10.93 -1.04 -6.43
N ASP A 37 -10.28 -2.11 -6.00
CA ASP A 37 -10.74 -2.94 -4.90
C ASP A 37 -10.76 -2.15 -3.59
N LEU A 38 -9.69 -1.44 -3.29
CA LEU A 38 -9.58 -0.61 -2.08
C LEU A 38 -10.64 0.48 -2.05
N LYS A 39 -10.84 1.17 -3.16
CA LYS A 39 -11.83 2.24 -3.28
C LYS A 39 -13.24 1.71 -2.99
N ARG A 40 -13.60 0.57 -3.59
CA ARG A 40 -14.91 -0.03 -3.39
C ARG A 40 -15.14 -0.36 -1.92
N ARG A 41 -14.15 -0.94 -1.26
CA ARG A 41 -14.23 -1.30 0.15
C ARG A 41 -14.29 -0.08 1.06
N LEU A 42 -13.50 0.94 0.75
CA LEU A 42 -13.49 2.20 1.50
C LEU A 42 -14.81 2.96 1.36
N LEU A 43 -15.42 2.97 0.18
CA LEU A 43 -16.72 3.61 -0.04
C LEU A 43 -17.79 2.96 0.83
N THR A 44 -17.83 1.64 0.88
CA THR A 44 -18.77 0.92 1.74
C THR A 44 -18.55 1.25 3.21
N LEU A 45 -17.31 1.23 3.65
CA LEU A 45 -16.96 1.53 5.04
C LEU A 45 -17.24 3.00 5.37
N GLY A 46 -16.98 3.90 4.43
CA GLY A 46 -17.27 5.33 4.60
C GLY A 46 -18.75 5.63 4.74
N ASP A 47 -19.60 4.93 4.01
CA ASP A 47 -21.06 5.05 4.15
C ASP A 47 -21.49 4.63 5.57
N GLU A 48 -20.87 3.60 6.12
CA GLU A 48 -21.20 3.10 7.46
C GLU A 48 -20.66 4.02 8.59
N HIS A 49 -19.52 4.62 8.39
CA HIS A 49 -18.80 5.34 9.44
C HIS A 49 -18.68 6.85 9.22
N GLY A 50 -19.20 7.35 8.12
CA GLY A 50 -19.32 8.78 7.90
C GLY A 50 -18.05 9.49 7.42
N PHE A 51 -17.22 8.82 6.64
CA PHE A 51 -16.08 9.47 5.98
C PHE A 51 -16.22 9.41 4.46
N ASP A 52 -15.53 10.30 3.77
CA ASP A 52 -15.57 10.42 2.32
C ASP A 52 -14.36 9.78 1.68
N VAL A 53 -14.55 9.26 0.46
CA VAL A 53 -13.49 8.68 -0.35
C VAL A 53 -13.54 9.32 -1.73
N GLU A 54 -12.42 9.89 -2.15
CA GLU A 54 -12.28 10.51 -3.47
C GLU A 54 -11.17 9.81 -4.24
N GLY A 55 -11.42 9.52 -5.52
CA GLY A 55 -10.42 8.97 -6.43
C GLY A 55 -10.22 9.90 -7.60
N GLU A 56 -9.02 10.41 -7.77
CA GLU A 56 -8.69 11.33 -8.84
C GLU A 56 -7.26 11.11 -9.32
N SER A 57 -7.07 11.07 -10.64
CA SER A 57 -5.73 10.98 -11.26
C SER A 57 -4.90 9.80 -10.74
N GLY A 58 -5.53 8.66 -10.48
CA GLY A 58 -4.85 7.44 -10.06
C GLY A 58 -4.49 7.39 -8.58
N LYS A 59 -4.94 8.36 -7.77
CA LYS A 59 -4.75 8.32 -6.32
C LYS A 59 -6.09 8.26 -5.60
N LEU A 60 -6.06 7.82 -4.35
CA LEU A 60 -7.23 7.81 -3.48
C LEU A 60 -6.99 8.72 -2.29
N GLU A 61 -8.02 9.46 -1.93
CA GLU A 61 -8.02 10.28 -0.71
C GLU A 61 -9.16 9.80 0.19
N VAL A 62 -8.85 9.60 1.47
CA VAL A 62 -9.84 9.27 2.49
C VAL A 62 -9.94 10.47 3.41
N ILE A 63 -11.11 11.07 3.50
CA ILE A 63 -11.32 12.36 4.16
C ILE A 63 -12.24 12.18 5.36
N PHE A 64 -11.71 12.50 6.54
CA PHE A 64 -12.44 12.40 7.80
C PHE A 64 -12.72 13.80 8.34
N GLU A 65 -13.94 14.03 8.81
CA GLU A 65 -14.31 15.23 9.55
C GLU A 65 -14.48 14.88 11.02
N GLU A 66 -15.00 13.71 11.33
CA GLU A 66 -15.26 13.21 12.67
C GLU A 66 -14.49 11.91 12.93
N PRO A 67 -14.04 11.62 14.14
CA PRO A 67 -14.06 12.49 15.31
C PRO A 67 -13.08 13.66 15.24
N GLU A 68 -12.10 13.59 14.35
CA GLU A 68 -11.13 14.65 14.06
C GLU A 68 -10.90 14.74 12.56
N GLU A 69 -10.62 15.94 12.08
CA GLU A 69 -10.27 16.14 10.68
C GLU A 69 -8.97 15.43 10.34
N ALA A 70 -8.97 14.65 9.28
CA ALA A 70 -7.77 14.00 8.77
C ALA A 70 -7.97 13.65 7.28
N LYS A 71 -6.86 13.54 6.59
CA LYS A 71 -6.85 13.10 5.19
C LYS A 71 -5.76 12.05 5.02
N PHE A 72 -6.15 10.89 4.52
CA PHE A 72 -5.21 9.85 4.11
C PHE A 72 -5.09 9.87 2.60
N VAL A 73 -3.89 9.65 2.10
CA VAL A 73 -3.64 9.63 0.65
C VAL A 73 -2.95 8.32 0.30
N VAL A 74 -3.50 7.63 -0.70
CA VAL A 74 -2.91 6.41 -1.26
C VAL A 74 -2.58 6.72 -2.72
N SER A 75 -1.32 6.60 -3.09
CA SER A 75 -0.86 6.96 -4.43
C SER A 75 0.15 5.96 -4.97
N PRO A 76 0.15 5.72 -6.29
CA PRO A 76 1.19 4.91 -6.91
C PRO A 76 2.46 5.75 -7.09
N ASN A 77 3.60 5.15 -6.81
CA ASN A 77 4.89 5.73 -7.15
C ASN A 77 5.53 4.84 -8.21
N THR A 78 5.23 5.12 -9.45
CA THR A 78 5.61 4.27 -10.58
C THR A 78 7.13 4.11 -10.75
N PRO A 79 7.96 5.16 -10.60
CA PRO A 79 9.41 4.98 -10.73
C PRO A 79 10.02 3.92 -9.83
N VAL A 80 9.47 3.74 -8.64
CA VAL A 80 9.96 2.73 -7.67
C VAL A 80 9.05 1.51 -7.56
N ARG A 81 7.96 1.47 -8.35
CA ARG A 81 7.00 0.34 -8.35
C ARG A 81 6.41 0.08 -6.98
N GLU A 82 6.05 1.14 -6.26
CA GLU A 82 5.47 1.03 -4.93
C GLU A 82 4.13 1.76 -4.85
N ILE A 83 3.31 1.35 -3.91
CA ILE A 83 2.14 2.11 -3.46
C ILE A 83 2.54 2.81 -2.17
N TRP A 84 2.32 4.11 -2.13
CA TRP A 84 2.64 4.95 -0.97
C TRP A 84 1.36 5.37 -0.27
N ILE A 85 1.36 5.26 1.05
CA ILE A 85 0.24 5.66 1.90
C ILE A 85 0.74 6.74 2.86
N SER A 86 0.02 7.85 2.92
CA SER A 86 0.26 8.90 3.92
C SER A 86 -0.95 8.92 4.85
N ALA A 87 -0.75 8.61 6.12
CA ALA A 87 -1.81 8.51 7.12
C ALA A 87 -1.23 8.68 8.51
N LEU A 88 -1.94 9.39 9.39
CA LEU A 88 -1.56 9.55 10.81
C LEU A 88 -0.13 10.09 10.98
N SER A 89 0.25 11.05 10.14
CA SER A 89 1.60 11.65 10.13
C SER A 89 2.71 10.64 9.87
N THR A 90 2.40 9.54 9.21
CA THR A 90 3.31 8.46 8.88
C THR A 90 3.20 8.11 7.40
N SER A 91 4.29 7.65 6.81
CA SER A 91 4.31 7.16 5.44
C SER A 91 4.56 5.66 5.43
N PHE A 92 3.81 4.96 4.59
CA PHE A 92 3.97 3.52 4.36
C PHE A 92 4.27 3.31 2.89
N LYS A 93 5.22 2.42 2.60
CA LYS A 93 5.63 2.08 1.24
C LYS A 93 5.45 0.60 1.02
N LEU A 94 4.66 0.23 0.03
CA LEU A 94 4.33 -1.15 -0.25
C LEU A 94 4.82 -1.53 -1.64
N GLY A 95 5.63 -2.60 -1.71
CA GLY A 95 6.12 -3.18 -2.96
C GLY A 95 5.39 -4.48 -3.27
N TRP A 96 5.44 -4.89 -4.53
CA TRP A 96 4.80 -6.12 -4.95
C TRP A 96 5.54 -7.34 -4.40
N SER A 97 4.80 -8.28 -3.84
CA SER A 97 5.29 -9.58 -3.40
C SER A 97 4.69 -10.68 -4.27
N ASP A 98 5.52 -11.34 -5.05
CA ASP A 98 5.07 -12.47 -5.89
C ASP A 98 4.56 -13.62 -5.03
N SER A 99 5.24 -13.91 -3.93
CA SER A 99 4.85 -15.00 -3.03
C SER A 99 3.50 -14.76 -2.36
N LYS A 100 3.19 -13.51 -2.03
CA LYS A 100 1.92 -13.14 -1.40
C LYS A 100 0.87 -12.66 -2.40
N ASN A 101 1.27 -12.47 -3.65
CA ASN A 101 0.41 -11.96 -4.71
C ASN A 101 -0.30 -10.65 -4.28
N ALA A 102 0.45 -9.75 -3.68
CA ALA A 102 -0.08 -8.50 -3.13
C ALA A 102 1.02 -7.46 -2.93
N PHE A 103 0.61 -6.19 -2.84
CA PHE A 103 1.50 -5.14 -2.36
C PHE A 103 1.62 -5.25 -0.84
N VAL A 104 2.86 -5.29 -0.35
CA VAL A 104 3.13 -5.47 1.08
C VAL A 104 4.18 -4.50 1.57
N SER A 105 4.09 -4.14 2.84
CA SER A 105 5.09 -3.34 3.53
C SER A 105 6.28 -4.22 3.91
N GLU A 106 7.50 -3.82 3.51
CA GLU A 106 8.71 -4.54 3.92
C GLU A 106 8.92 -4.49 5.43
N LYS A 107 8.51 -3.41 6.07
CA LYS A 107 8.69 -3.22 7.51
C LYS A 107 7.78 -4.10 8.35
N THR A 108 6.53 -4.25 7.94
CA THR A 108 5.53 -4.93 8.77
C THR A 108 5.01 -6.23 8.18
N GLY A 109 5.23 -6.45 6.89
CA GLY A 109 4.65 -7.59 6.17
C GLY A 109 3.17 -7.48 5.89
N GLU A 110 2.54 -6.37 6.28
CA GLU A 110 1.13 -6.13 6.03
C GLU A 110 0.88 -5.83 4.56
N ASN A 111 -0.26 -6.29 4.04
CA ASN A 111 -0.70 -5.92 2.69
C ASN A 111 -1.48 -4.59 2.74
N LEU A 112 -1.88 -4.10 1.57
CA LEU A 112 -2.57 -2.82 1.44
C LEU A 112 -3.84 -2.76 2.28
N LEU A 113 -4.69 -3.79 2.23
CA LEU A 113 -5.93 -3.81 3.00
C LEU A 113 -5.67 -3.86 4.50
N GLU A 114 -4.66 -4.58 4.94
CA GLU A 114 -4.29 -4.65 6.34
C GLU A 114 -3.79 -3.32 6.88
N VAL A 115 -2.91 -2.63 6.13
CA VAL A 115 -2.44 -1.31 6.53
C VAL A 115 -3.60 -0.32 6.59
N MET A 116 -4.45 -0.30 5.55
CA MET A 116 -5.57 0.62 5.51
C MET A 116 -6.61 0.33 6.60
N SER A 117 -6.89 -0.93 6.88
CA SER A 117 -7.79 -1.30 7.99
C SER A 117 -7.25 -0.79 9.32
N ARG A 118 -5.96 -0.92 9.55
CA ARG A 118 -5.32 -0.47 10.79
C ARG A 118 -5.37 1.05 10.95
N VAL A 119 -4.98 1.80 9.91
CA VAL A 119 -4.95 3.27 10.01
C VAL A 119 -6.35 3.88 10.09
N VAL A 120 -7.32 3.32 9.37
CA VAL A 120 -8.71 3.76 9.45
C VAL A 120 -9.28 3.44 10.83
N SER A 121 -9.02 2.25 11.35
CA SER A 121 -9.44 1.89 12.71
C SER A 121 -8.90 2.86 13.75
N GLN A 122 -7.62 3.20 13.63
CA GLN A 122 -6.99 4.14 14.54
C GLN A 122 -7.62 5.54 14.45
N GLN A 123 -7.89 6.02 13.23
CA GLN A 123 -8.52 7.32 13.02
C GLN A 123 -9.94 7.35 13.58
N LEU A 124 -10.71 6.30 13.39
CA LEU A 124 -12.09 6.23 13.87
C LEU A 124 -12.21 5.94 15.37
N GLY A 125 -11.14 5.43 15.99
CA GLY A 125 -11.18 5.02 17.38
C GLY A 125 -11.98 3.74 17.62
N GLN A 126 -12.16 2.93 16.58
CA GLN A 126 -12.87 1.64 16.68
C GLN A 126 -12.34 0.67 15.64
N GLN A 127 -12.41 -0.61 15.92
CA GLN A 127 -11.93 -1.65 15.03
C GLN A 127 -12.83 -1.78 13.80
N VAL A 128 -12.25 -1.64 12.61
CA VAL A 128 -12.92 -1.86 11.33
C VAL A 128 -12.04 -2.73 10.43
N HIS A 129 -12.66 -3.39 9.48
CA HIS A 129 -11.97 -4.24 8.50
C HIS A 129 -12.45 -3.92 7.09
N LEU A 130 -11.51 -3.84 6.18
CA LEU A 130 -11.78 -3.68 4.74
C LEU A 130 -11.98 -5.02 4.04
#